data_0bbddd01d57944d5fe05b0329e35f0d8
#
_entry.id   0bbddd01d57944d5fe05b0329e35f0d8
#
_cell.length_a   1.000
_cell.length_b   1.000
_cell.length_c   1.000
_cell.angle_alpha   90.00
_cell.angle_beta   90.00
_cell.angle_gamma   90.00
#
_symmetry.space_group_name_H-M   'P 1'
#
loop_
_entity.id
_entity.type
_entity.pdbx_description
1 polymer ?
#
loop_
_entity_poly.entity_id
_entity_poly.type
_entity_poly.pdbx_seq_one_letter_code
_entity_poly.pdbx_strand_id
1 'polypeptide(L)'
;MNILVITKSAWDDRIASGNTLSNFFEGWNEVNFSCLYSRDAEPNNNICKEYYSISPISIFKHFFKPSKIGRRFIYDPQGSHSSDSEKEAKMINTAKRNKSIFEIIYHLAYATNFWKNESFKKFIADCNPDIVFCFGQSDPLTYRAVKYVKQNTTAKIISYYVDDLYRANASVFNIGQKLKNYYLKQIAQMSDLCYAICQRMCDEYKDLYGRPFRLLHKGCDISQPKTTVNSPIKFVYAGNLFYHRDMILGALAKAIDKVNNGDQKARLDIYSGTSVNDEVLSMLNIKGTSTLHEARPFEEIKQIMRESDIVLHVESFDKEQMKRVRLSFSTKITDCMQSGSMMMAIGPDAVASIDYASSIPGCIVVNNLDDLVNTIQGLMDCNTTIIENAVKTNKFAKENVELNQLRNRLKSEFKALL
;
A
#
# COMPACT_ATOMS: atom_id res chain seq x y z
N MET A 1 -23.41 -11.63 6.86
CA MET A 1 -23.05 -10.22 6.54
C MET A 1 -22.59 -10.17 5.10
N ASN A 2 -23.13 -9.25 4.31
CA ASN A 2 -22.78 -9.07 2.91
C ASN A 2 -21.92 -7.79 2.76
N ILE A 3 -20.76 -7.92 2.17
CA ILE A 3 -19.84 -6.80 1.96
C ILE A 3 -19.65 -6.56 0.46
N LEU A 4 -20.01 -5.36 0.01
CA LEU A 4 -19.70 -4.90 -1.33
C LEU A 4 -18.37 -4.14 -1.31
N VAL A 5 -17.35 -4.68 -1.97
CA VAL A 5 -16.05 -4.01 -2.15
C VAL A 5 -16.10 -3.18 -3.43
N ILE A 6 -15.79 -1.88 -3.33
CA ILE A 6 -15.73 -0.99 -4.49
C ILE A 6 -14.28 -0.53 -4.70
N THR A 7 -13.70 -0.91 -5.84
CA THR A 7 -12.30 -0.65 -6.16
C THR A 7 -12.12 -0.13 -7.59
N LYS A 8 -10.92 0.31 -7.90
CA LYS A 8 -10.57 0.72 -9.27
C LYS A 8 -10.18 -0.48 -10.15
N SER A 9 -9.57 -1.51 -9.57
CA SER A 9 -9.15 -2.74 -10.26
C SER A 9 -9.86 -3.93 -9.63
N ALA A 10 -9.99 -5.04 -10.34
CA ALA A 10 -10.47 -6.28 -9.77
C ALA A 10 -9.69 -6.66 -8.50
N TRP A 11 -10.28 -7.44 -7.62
CA TRP A 11 -9.57 -7.99 -6.47
C TRP A 11 -8.56 -9.04 -6.97
N ASP A 12 -7.30 -8.65 -7.01
CA ASP A 12 -6.18 -9.42 -7.54
C ASP A 12 -5.01 -9.33 -6.55
N ASP A 13 -4.64 -10.43 -5.95
CA ASP A 13 -3.61 -10.52 -4.90
C ASP A 13 -2.19 -10.22 -5.40
N ARG A 14 -1.99 -10.21 -6.72
CA ARG A 14 -0.72 -9.82 -7.35
C ARG A 14 -0.48 -8.31 -7.31
N ILE A 15 -1.51 -7.50 -7.05
CA ILE A 15 -1.41 -6.04 -6.94
C ILE A 15 -1.65 -5.58 -5.50
N ALA A 16 -1.04 -4.44 -5.13
CA ALA A 16 -1.04 -3.94 -3.75
C ALA A 16 -2.44 -3.79 -3.13
N SER A 17 -3.43 -3.30 -3.90
CA SER A 17 -4.80 -3.12 -3.40
C SER A 17 -5.50 -4.45 -3.12
N GLY A 18 -5.40 -5.42 -4.02
CA GLY A 18 -5.99 -6.75 -3.83
C GLY A 18 -5.33 -7.50 -2.69
N ASN A 19 -4.00 -7.50 -2.63
CA ASN A 19 -3.25 -8.07 -1.52
C ASN A 19 -3.62 -7.45 -0.16
N THR A 20 -3.93 -6.15 -0.14
CA THR A 20 -4.41 -5.48 1.08
C THR A 20 -5.81 -5.97 1.48
N LEU A 21 -6.71 -6.15 0.51
CA LEU A 21 -8.05 -6.69 0.78
C LEU A 21 -7.97 -8.12 1.33
N SER A 22 -7.14 -8.97 0.73
CA SER A 22 -6.95 -10.34 1.19
C SER A 22 -6.32 -10.38 2.59
N ASN A 23 -5.37 -9.50 2.87
CA ASN A 23 -4.80 -9.35 4.21
C ASN A 23 -5.89 -9.08 5.27
N PHE A 24 -6.85 -8.20 4.97
CA PHE A 24 -7.92 -7.84 5.91
C PHE A 24 -9.02 -8.91 6.02
N PHE A 25 -9.41 -9.52 4.91
CA PHE A 25 -10.66 -10.26 4.82
C PHE A 25 -10.53 -11.79 4.69
N GLU A 26 -9.31 -12.30 4.50
CA GLU A 26 -9.10 -13.75 4.50
C GLU A 26 -9.51 -14.37 5.85
N GLY A 27 -10.17 -15.52 5.78
CA GLY A 27 -10.71 -16.21 6.96
C GLY A 27 -12.07 -15.69 7.46
N TRP A 28 -12.71 -14.72 6.77
CA TRP A 28 -14.06 -14.28 7.10
C TRP A 28 -15.12 -15.18 6.41
N ASN A 29 -15.11 -16.47 6.71
CA ASN A 29 -15.88 -17.51 6.00
C ASN A 29 -17.40 -17.31 6.04
N GLU A 30 -17.93 -16.61 7.05
CA GLU A 30 -19.36 -16.32 7.19
C GLU A 30 -19.79 -15.01 6.51
N VAL A 31 -18.91 -14.38 5.74
CA VAL A 31 -19.15 -13.13 5.02
C VAL A 31 -19.20 -13.38 3.51
N ASN A 32 -20.24 -12.86 2.87
CA ASN A 32 -20.33 -12.88 1.42
C ASN A 32 -19.70 -11.60 0.86
N PHE A 33 -18.70 -11.77 -0.01
CA PHE A 33 -18.04 -10.67 -0.69
C PHE A 33 -18.48 -10.58 -2.14
N SER A 34 -18.88 -9.38 -2.57
CA SER A 34 -19.05 -9.01 -3.98
C SER A 34 -18.15 -7.82 -4.31
N CYS A 35 -17.67 -7.73 -5.54
CA CYS A 35 -16.74 -6.68 -5.94
C CYS A 35 -17.23 -5.91 -7.18
N LEU A 36 -17.29 -4.58 -7.05
CA LEU A 36 -17.55 -3.64 -8.15
C LEU A 36 -16.28 -2.90 -8.51
N TYR A 37 -15.89 -2.88 -9.78
CA TYR A 37 -14.65 -2.23 -10.21
C TYR A 37 -14.73 -1.59 -11.60
N SER A 38 -13.78 -0.66 -11.89
CA SER A 38 -13.81 0.18 -13.09
C SER A 38 -12.83 -0.22 -14.20
N ARG A 39 -11.78 -0.98 -13.89
CA ARG A 39 -10.79 -1.41 -14.90
C ARG A 39 -11.10 -2.82 -15.39
N ASP A 40 -10.92 -3.03 -16.68
CA ASP A 40 -10.91 -4.38 -17.23
C ASP A 40 -9.63 -5.11 -16.81
N ALA A 41 -9.76 -5.89 -15.74
CA ALA A 41 -8.74 -6.77 -15.21
C ALA A 41 -9.44 -8.00 -14.65
N GLU A 42 -8.84 -9.17 -14.84
CA GLU A 42 -9.38 -10.38 -14.25
C GLU A 42 -8.98 -10.46 -12.76
N PRO A 43 -9.90 -10.91 -11.89
CA PRO A 43 -9.59 -11.14 -10.48
C PRO A 43 -8.59 -12.29 -10.31
N ASN A 44 -7.92 -12.29 -9.16
CA ASN A 44 -7.08 -13.39 -8.72
C ASN A 44 -7.04 -13.43 -7.19
N ASN A 45 -8.01 -14.11 -6.59
CA ASN A 45 -8.09 -14.34 -5.15
C ASN A 45 -9.08 -15.48 -4.87
N ASN A 46 -9.09 -15.99 -3.64
CA ASN A 46 -9.97 -17.06 -3.21
C ASN A 46 -11.14 -16.60 -2.30
N ILE A 47 -11.29 -15.27 -2.09
CA ILE A 47 -12.22 -14.71 -1.09
C ILE A 47 -13.50 -14.23 -1.77
N CYS A 48 -13.36 -13.37 -2.78
CA CYS A 48 -14.50 -12.80 -3.50
C CYS A 48 -14.81 -13.63 -4.74
N LYS A 49 -16.07 -14.03 -4.89
CA LYS A 49 -16.52 -14.85 -6.02
C LYS A 49 -17.37 -14.08 -7.02
N GLU A 50 -18.12 -13.09 -6.60
CA GLU A 50 -19.04 -12.36 -7.44
C GLU A 50 -18.50 -10.99 -7.81
N TYR A 51 -18.51 -10.68 -9.10
CA TYR A 51 -17.94 -9.47 -9.66
C TYR A 51 -18.88 -8.75 -10.59
N TYR A 52 -18.78 -7.40 -10.56
CA TYR A 52 -19.38 -6.54 -11.57
C TYR A 52 -18.35 -5.52 -12.05
N SER A 53 -17.99 -5.57 -13.32
CA SER A 53 -17.06 -4.61 -13.93
C SER A 53 -17.81 -3.57 -14.76
N ILE A 54 -17.38 -2.30 -14.67
CA ILE A 54 -17.89 -1.20 -15.51
C ILE A 54 -16.70 -0.49 -16.13
N SER A 55 -16.29 -0.93 -17.31
CA SER A 55 -15.18 -0.30 -18.04
C SER A 55 -15.61 1.06 -18.61
N PRO A 56 -14.77 2.12 -18.50
CA PRO A 56 -15.03 3.40 -19.15
C PRO A 56 -15.11 3.26 -20.67
N ILE A 57 -14.41 2.30 -21.24
CA ILE A 57 -14.45 2.00 -22.66
C ILE A 57 -15.84 1.47 -23.09
N SER A 58 -16.46 0.64 -22.25
CA SER A 58 -17.82 0.14 -22.53
C SER A 58 -18.85 1.26 -22.55
N ILE A 59 -18.72 2.23 -21.62
CA ILE A 59 -19.56 3.42 -21.58
C ILE A 59 -19.35 4.28 -22.84
N PHE A 60 -18.09 4.48 -23.21
CA PHE A 60 -17.74 5.29 -24.38
C PHE A 60 -18.23 4.66 -25.69
N LYS A 61 -18.05 3.34 -25.86
CA LYS A 61 -18.59 2.60 -27.02
C LYS A 61 -20.10 2.74 -27.14
N HIS A 62 -20.81 2.73 -26.01
CA HIS A 62 -22.28 2.86 -25.97
C HIS A 62 -22.79 4.19 -26.54
N PHE A 63 -21.99 5.29 -26.43
CA PHE A 63 -22.34 6.58 -27.05
C PHE A 63 -22.44 6.52 -28.57
N PHE A 64 -21.60 5.71 -29.22
CA PHE A 64 -21.55 5.62 -30.68
C PHE A 64 -22.43 4.49 -31.21
N LYS A 65 -22.56 3.43 -30.44
CA LYS A 65 -23.40 2.28 -30.80
C LYS A 65 -23.96 1.65 -29.52
N PRO A 66 -25.30 1.53 -29.38
CA PRO A 66 -25.90 0.88 -28.24
C PRO A 66 -25.24 -0.49 -27.99
N SER A 67 -24.62 -0.63 -26.84
CA SER A 67 -23.89 -1.82 -26.42
C SER A 67 -24.11 -2.08 -24.94
N LYS A 68 -23.90 -3.32 -24.52
CA LYS A 68 -24.04 -3.68 -23.09
C LYS A 68 -22.97 -2.98 -22.28
N ILE A 69 -23.38 -2.23 -21.23
CA ILE A 69 -22.49 -1.62 -20.27
C ILE A 69 -22.52 -2.46 -19.00
N GLY A 70 -21.31 -2.81 -18.51
CA GLY A 70 -21.13 -3.62 -17.33
C GLY A 70 -21.23 -5.12 -17.59
N ARG A 71 -20.42 -5.87 -16.86
CA ARG A 71 -20.34 -7.32 -16.94
C ARG A 71 -20.43 -7.89 -15.52
N ARG A 72 -21.46 -8.70 -15.24
CA ARG A 72 -21.58 -9.49 -14.02
C ARG A 72 -21.07 -10.90 -14.29
N PHE A 73 -20.27 -11.45 -13.41
CA PHE A 73 -19.76 -12.81 -13.52
C PHE A 73 -19.37 -13.37 -12.15
N ILE A 74 -19.33 -14.71 -12.09
CA ILE A 74 -18.77 -15.45 -10.95
C ILE A 74 -17.34 -15.83 -11.35
N TYR A 75 -16.39 -15.55 -10.47
CA TYR A 75 -15.00 -15.90 -10.67
C TYR A 75 -14.75 -17.33 -10.21
N ASP A 76 -14.19 -18.14 -11.12
CA ASP A 76 -13.70 -19.46 -10.83
C ASP A 76 -12.17 -19.48 -11.03
N PRO A 77 -11.38 -19.70 -9.97
CA PRO A 77 -9.92 -19.74 -10.08
C PRO A 77 -9.38 -20.82 -11.02
N GLN A 78 -10.18 -21.88 -11.27
CA GLN A 78 -9.82 -23.01 -12.15
C GLN A 78 -10.38 -22.88 -13.58
N GLY A 79 -11.20 -21.86 -13.83
CA GLY A 79 -11.84 -21.61 -15.12
C GLY A 79 -10.90 -21.03 -16.17
N SER A 80 -11.13 -21.37 -17.45
CA SER A 80 -10.42 -20.74 -18.57
C SER A 80 -10.92 -19.31 -18.78
N HIS A 81 -10.04 -18.32 -18.62
CA HIS A 81 -10.37 -16.91 -18.79
C HIS A 81 -10.16 -16.47 -20.25
N SER A 82 -11.15 -15.78 -20.83
CA SER A 82 -11.12 -15.33 -22.22
C SER A 82 -10.23 -14.10 -22.41
N SER A 83 -9.44 -14.09 -23.47
CA SER A 83 -8.35 -13.16 -23.81
C SER A 83 -8.77 -11.75 -24.31
N ASP A 84 -9.95 -11.23 -24.01
CA ASP A 84 -10.35 -9.89 -24.47
C ASP A 84 -9.61 -8.74 -23.75
N SER A 85 -8.95 -9.04 -22.62
CA SER A 85 -8.22 -8.07 -21.79
C SER A 85 -6.96 -7.47 -22.43
N GLU A 86 -6.29 -8.20 -23.34
CA GLU A 86 -5.06 -7.71 -23.99
C GLU A 86 -5.30 -6.56 -24.98
N LYS A 87 -6.44 -6.59 -25.70
CA LYS A 87 -6.78 -5.52 -26.66
C LYS A 87 -7.10 -4.21 -25.98
N GLU A 88 -7.78 -4.26 -24.82
CA GLU A 88 -8.11 -3.08 -24.05
C GLU A 88 -6.89 -2.50 -23.31
N ALA A 89 -5.99 -3.35 -22.82
CA ALA A 89 -4.71 -2.90 -22.23
C ALA A 89 -3.86 -2.13 -23.25
N LYS A 90 -3.84 -2.55 -24.54
CA LYS A 90 -3.16 -1.82 -25.62
C LYS A 90 -3.81 -0.47 -25.92
N MET A 91 -5.14 -0.36 -25.93
CA MET A 91 -5.85 0.91 -26.13
C MET A 91 -5.57 1.90 -24.98
N ILE A 92 -5.56 1.43 -23.73
CA ILE A 92 -5.22 2.26 -22.55
C ILE A 92 -3.79 2.78 -22.62
N ASN A 93 -2.84 1.96 -23.09
CA ASN A 93 -1.44 2.37 -23.25
C ASN A 93 -1.25 3.43 -24.35
N THR A 94 -2.01 3.36 -25.45
CA THR A 94 -2.00 4.38 -26.50
C THR A 94 -2.63 5.69 -26.02
N ALA A 95 -3.68 5.64 -25.19
CA ALA A 95 -4.34 6.81 -24.60
C ALA A 95 -3.49 7.53 -23.55
N LYS A 96 -2.47 6.88 -22.96
CA LYS A 96 -1.50 7.50 -22.03
C LYS A 96 -0.69 8.64 -22.66
N ARG A 97 -0.65 8.72 -23.99
CA ARG A 97 0.09 9.79 -24.71
C ARG A 97 -0.57 11.18 -24.57
N ASN A 98 -1.89 11.26 -24.28
CA ASN A 98 -2.63 12.50 -24.01
C ASN A 98 -3.39 12.42 -22.67
N LYS A 99 -2.63 12.36 -21.58
CA LYS A 99 -3.10 12.08 -20.22
C LYS A 99 -4.26 12.96 -19.75
N SER A 100 -4.23 14.25 -20.08
CA SER A 100 -5.24 15.21 -19.61
C SER A 100 -6.61 15.06 -20.31
N ILE A 101 -6.61 14.82 -21.63
CA ILE A 101 -7.86 14.63 -22.40
C ILE A 101 -8.52 13.30 -22.02
N PHE A 102 -7.71 12.25 -21.89
CA PHE A 102 -8.23 10.95 -21.47
C PHE A 102 -8.83 11.00 -20.06
N GLU A 103 -8.23 11.77 -19.15
CA GLU A 103 -8.76 11.96 -17.79
C GLU A 103 -10.13 12.66 -17.81
N ILE A 104 -10.30 13.69 -18.62
CA ILE A 104 -11.59 14.38 -18.78
C ILE A 104 -12.65 13.43 -19.34
N ILE A 105 -12.32 12.68 -20.40
CA ILE A 105 -13.23 11.68 -20.99
C ILE A 105 -13.62 10.62 -19.97
N TYR A 106 -12.67 10.16 -19.17
CA TYR A 106 -12.89 9.20 -18.09
C TYR A 106 -13.89 9.73 -17.05
N HIS A 107 -13.75 10.98 -16.61
CA HIS A 107 -14.68 11.60 -15.69
C HIS A 107 -16.07 11.81 -16.31
N LEU A 108 -16.13 12.22 -17.59
CA LEU A 108 -17.38 12.42 -18.32
C LEU A 108 -18.13 11.11 -18.54
N ALA A 109 -17.44 10.02 -18.87
CA ALA A 109 -18.09 8.72 -19.07
C ALA A 109 -18.93 8.31 -17.86
N TYR A 110 -18.36 8.39 -16.66
CA TYR A 110 -19.10 8.07 -15.44
C TYR A 110 -20.06 9.18 -14.98
N ALA A 111 -19.94 10.42 -15.52
CA ALA A 111 -20.93 11.47 -15.28
C ALA A 111 -22.28 11.18 -15.95
N THR A 112 -22.26 10.36 -17.01
CA THR A 112 -23.51 9.87 -17.60
C THR A 112 -24.19 8.87 -16.66
N ASN A 113 -25.49 8.65 -16.86
CA ASN A 113 -26.21 7.64 -16.08
C ASN A 113 -26.28 6.27 -16.81
N PHE A 114 -25.64 6.10 -17.96
CA PHE A 114 -25.72 4.86 -18.75
C PHE A 114 -25.25 3.62 -18.02
N TRP A 115 -24.24 3.76 -17.15
CA TRP A 115 -23.73 2.67 -16.34
C TRP A 115 -24.72 2.23 -15.24
N LYS A 116 -25.70 3.06 -14.85
CA LYS A 116 -26.75 2.74 -13.87
C LYS A 116 -27.92 2.01 -14.52
N ASN A 117 -27.62 1.05 -15.38
CA ASN A 117 -28.63 0.27 -16.08
C ASN A 117 -29.27 -0.79 -15.15
N GLU A 118 -30.29 -1.50 -15.67
CA GLU A 118 -31.01 -2.50 -14.89
C GLU A 118 -30.10 -3.66 -14.40
N SER A 119 -29.07 -4.02 -15.18
CA SER A 119 -28.09 -5.05 -14.77
C SER A 119 -27.30 -4.62 -13.54
N PHE A 120 -26.88 -3.34 -13.49
CA PHE A 120 -26.19 -2.76 -12.34
C PHE A 120 -27.12 -2.69 -11.11
N LYS A 121 -28.33 -2.17 -11.30
CA LYS A 121 -29.33 -2.08 -10.21
C LYS A 121 -29.65 -3.46 -9.63
N LYS A 122 -29.84 -4.46 -10.52
CA LYS A 122 -30.08 -5.83 -10.11
C LYS A 122 -28.87 -6.42 -9.35
N PHE A 123 -27.65 -6.15 -9.81
CA PHE A 123 -26.45 -6.58 -9.08
C PHE A 123 -26.43 -6.02 -7.65
N ILE A 124 -26.67 -4.72 -7.45
CA ILE A 124 -26.72 -4.10 -6.12
C ILE A 124 -27.83 -4.70 -5.26
N ALA A 125 -29.02 -4.92 -5.85
CA ALA A 125 -30.16 -5.52 -5.14
C ALA A 125 -29.88 -6.97 -4.73
N ASP A 126 -29.28 -7.77 -5.61
CA ASP A 126 -28.93 -9.17 -5.32
C ASP A 126 -27.80 -9.29 -4.27
N CYS A 127 -26.79 -8.38 -4.32
CA CYS A 127 -25.76 -8.31 -3.29
C CYS A 127 -26.33 -7.94 -1.93
N ASN A 128 -27.39 -7.13 -1.89
CA ASN A 128 -28.02 -6.62 -0.67
C ASN A 128 -26.98 -6.29 0.42
N PRO A 129 -26.08 -5.32 0.19
CA PRO A 129 -24.93 -5.10 1.05
C PRO A 129 -25.33 -4.55 2.42
N ASP A 130 -24.81 -5.15 3.48
CA ASP A 130 -24.85 -4.58 4.83
C ASP A 130 -23.77 -3.50 4.97
N ILE A 131 -22.62 -3.73 4.31
CA ILE A 131 -21.45 -2.83 4.33
C ILE A 131 -20.92 -2.65 2.91
N VAL A 132 -20.54 -1.41 2.60
CA VAL A 132 -19.66 -1.08 1.47
C VAL A 132 -18.28 -0.78 2.01
N PHE A 133 -17.26 -1.51 1.54
CA PHE A 133 -15.86 -1.19 1.77
C PHE A 133 -15.26 -0.61 0.49
N CYS A 134 -14.68 0.57 0.56
CA CYS A 134 -14.02 1.19 -0.59
C CYS A 134 -12.70 1.83 -0.22
N PHE A 135 -11.77 1.89 -1.17
CA PHE A 135 -10.61 2.75 -1.02
C PHE A 135 -11.00 4.22 -1.22
N GLY A 136 -10.41 5.10 -0.41
CA GLY A 136 -10.49 6.55 -0.57
C GLY A 136 -9.71 6.98 -1.82
N GLN A 137 -10.27 6.70 -2.98
CA GLN A 137 -9.65 6.93 -4.28
C GLN A 137 -10.33 8.08 -5.03
N SER A 138 -9.56 8.70 -5.92
CA SER A 138 -10.03 9.76 -6.81
C SER A 138 -10.76 9.22 -8.05
N ASP A 139 -11.26 7.98 -7.99
CA ASP A 139 -11.95 7.30 -9.08
C ASP A 139 -13.42 7.72 -9.18
N PRO A 140 -13.90 8.18 -10.35
CA PRO A 140 -15.29 8.65 -10.51
C PRO A 140 -16.33 7.54 -10.34
N LEU A 141 -16.03 6.29 -10.71
CA LEU A 141 -16.96 5.17 -10.47
C LEU A 141 -17.11 4.92 -8.98
N THR A 142 -16.00 4.83 -8.24
CA THR A 142 -16.04 4.62 -6.78
C THR A 142 -16.91 5.65 -6.08
N TYR A 143 -16.69 6.94 -6.33
CA TYR A 143 -17.51 8.01 -5.76
C TYR A 143 -19.00 7.85 -6.09
N ARG A 144 -19.31 7.60 -7.38
CA ARG A 144 -20.70 7.55 -7.84
C ARG A 144 -21.43 6.29 -7.41
N ALA A 145 -20.74 5.17 -7.35
CA ALA A 145 -21.28 3.90 -6.86
C ALA A 145 -21.56 3.97 -5.36
N VAL A 146 -20.61 4.48 -4.56
CA VAL A 146 -20.82 4.73 -3.13
C VAL A 146 -22.04 5.63 -2.92
N LYS A 147 -22.14 6.75 -3.67
CA LYS A 147 -23.29 7.64 -3.60
C LYS A 147 -24.61 6.93 -3.95
N TYR A 148 -24.60 6.10 -5.00
CA TYR A 148 -25.79 5.33 -5.39
C TYR A 148 -26.23 4.36 -4.29
N VAL A 149 -25.29 3.57 -3.75
CA VAL A 149 -25.61 2.61 -2.69
C VAL A 149 -26.11 3.32 -1.44
N LYS A 150 -25.45 4.41 -1.01
CA LYS A 150 -25.88 5.23 0.16
C LYS A 150 -27.31 5.78 0.01
N GLN A 151 -27.73 6.08 -1.23
CA GLN A 151 -29.07 6.64 -1.51
C GLN A 151 -30.16 5.57 -1.67
N ASN A 152 -29.80 4.34 -2.02
CA ASN A 152 -30.76 3.30 -2.40
C ASN A 152 -30.75 2.06 -1.48
N THR A 153 -29.89 2.05 -0.47
CA THR A 153 -29.79 0.94 0.50
C THR A 153 -29.54 1.49 1.91
N THR A 154 -29.59 0.63 2.91
CA THR A 154 -29.24 0.93 4.30
C THR A 154 -27.77 0.64 4.62
N ALA A 155 -26.96 0.25 3.63
CA ALA A 155 -25.59 -0.16 3.81
C ALA A 155 -24.74 0.90 4.50
N LYS A 156 -23.90 0.49 5.43
CA LYS A 156 -22.87 1.31 6.07
C LYS A 156 -21.66 1.45 5.16
N ILE A 157 -21.11 2.63 5.06
CA ILE A 157 -19.98 2.94 4.18
C ILE A 157 -18.70 3.00 5.01
N ILE A 158 -17.70 2.22 4.62
CA ILE A 158 -16.35 2.22 5.19
C ILE A 158 -15.37 2.60 4.10
N SER A 159 -14.57 3.63 4.32
CA SER A 159 -13.53 4.06 3.37
C SER A 159 -12.14 3.96 3.97
N TYR A 160 -11.18 3.52 3.16
CA TYR A 160 -9.78 3.34 3.54
C TYR A 160 -8.84 4.14 2.63
N TYR A 161 -8.10 5.08 3.21
CA TYR A 161 -7.18 5.98 2.51
C TYR A 161 -5.75 5.51 2.68
N VAL A 162 -5.10 5.18 1.56
CA VAL A 162 -3.75 4.59 1.53
C VAL A 162 -2.71 5.50 0.89
N ASP A 163 -3.13 6.40 0.00
CA ASP A 163 -2.26 7.31 -0.76
C ASP A 163 -2.66 8.76 -0.51
N ASP A 164 -1.66 9.65 -0.44
CA ASP A 164 -1.88 11.09 -0.41
C ASP A 164 -2.25 11.61 -1.81
N LEU A 165 -3.52 11.49 -2.16
CA LEU A 165 -4.05 11.90 -3.46
C LEU A 165 -4.60 13.32 -3.47
N TYR A 166 -4.79 13.93 -2.32
CA TYR A 166 -5.25 15.31 -2.20
C TYR A 166 -4.13 16.29 -2.57
N ARG A 167 -4.49 17.35 -3.30
CA ARG A 167 -3.56 18.42 -3.68
C ARG A 167 -4.21 19.77 -3.39
N ALA A 168 -3.80 20.41 -2.27
CA ALA A 168 -4.34 21.70 -1.84
C ALA A 168 -4.11 22.81 -2.89
N ASN A 169 -2.92 22.83 -3.48
CA ASN A 169 -2.46 23.87 -4.40
C ASN A 169 -2.70 23.51 -5.88
N ALA A 170 -3.78 22.78 -6.17
CA ALA A 170 -4.13 22.52 -7.57
C ALA A 170 -4.47 23.84 -8.27
N SER A 171 -3.80 24.10 -9.41
CA SER A 171 -4.08 25.26 -10.25
C SER A 171 -5.59 25.43 -10.50
N VAL A 172 -6.05 26.68 -10.58
CA VAL A 172 -7.45 27.02 -10.88
C VAL A 172 -7.94 26.34 -12.17
N PHE A 173 -7.04 26.16 -13.12
CA PHE A 173 -7.29 25.53 -14.41
C PHE A 173 -7.23 23.99 -14.38
N ASN A 174 -6.75 23.39 -13.29
CA ASN A 174 -6.67 21.93 -13.18
C ASN A 174 -8.00 21.33 -12.65
N ILE A 175 -9.01 21.34 -13.53
CA ILE A 175 -10.37 20.82 -13.24
C ILE A 175 -10.31 19.36 -12.81
N GLY A 176 -9.45 18.54 -13.44
CA GLY A 176 -9.30 17.13 -13.10
C GLY A 176 -8.88 16.93 -11.64
N GLN A 177 -7.88 17.68 -11.15
CA GLN A 177 -7.45 17.57 -9.75
C GLN A 177 -8.50 18.09 -8.77
N LYS A 178 -9.27 19.14 -9.15
CA LYS A 178 -10.37 19.62 -8.31
C LYS A 178 -11.47 18.58 -8.17
N LEU A 179 -11.82 17.89 -9.26
CA LEU A 179 -12.78 16.78 -9.23
C LEU A 179 -12.28 15.63 -8.35
N LYS A 180 -11.00 15.29 -8.44
CA LYS A 180 -10.39 14.27 -7.58
C LYS A 180 -10.47 14.65 -6.09
N ASN A 181 -10.09 15.88 -5.74
CA ASN A 181 -10.21 16.39 -4.38
C ASN A 181 -11.67 16.36 -3.90
N TYR A 182 -12.61 16.74 -4.76
CA TYR A 182 -14.03 16.66 -4.46
C TYR A 182 -14.50 15.22 -4.17
N TYR A 183 -14.13 14.24 -5.01
CA TYR A 183 -14.52 12.84 -4.78
C TYR A 183 -13.95 12.28 -3.47
N LEU A 184 -12.69 12.53 -3.19
CA LEU A 184 -12.06 12.12 -1.94
C LEU A 184 -12.83 12.65 -0.72
N LYS A 185 -13.14 13.96 -0.72
CA LYS A 185 -13.92 14.60 0.34
C LYS A 185 -15.33 14.01 0.46
N GLN A 186 -16.02 13.84 -0.66
CA GLN A 186 -17.39 13.31 -0.66
C GLN A 186 -17.45 11.86 -0.17
N ILE A 187 -16.49 11.01 -0.55
CA ILE A 187 -16.39 9.62 -0.05
C ILE A 187 -16.24 9.66 1.47
N ALA A 188 -15.30 10.46 2.00
CA ALA A 188 -15.12 10.60 3.45
C ALA A 188 -16.40 11.04 4.15
N GLN A 189 -17.09 12.07 3.62
CA GLN A 189 -18.32 12.60 4.21
C GLN A 189 -19.51 11.63 4.17
N MET A 190 -19.57 10.75 3.18
CA MET A 190 -20.60 9.70 3.08
C MET A 190 -20.29 8.48 3.98
N SER A 191 -19.03 8.32 4.42
CA SER A 191 -18.60 7.15 5.18
C SER A 191 -19.06 7.20 6.63
N ASP A 192 -19.52 6.06 7.13
CA ASP A 192 -19.85 5.86 8.55
C ASP A 192 -18.55 5.62 9.35
N LEU A 193 -17.51 5.06 8.72
CA LEU A 193 -16.19 4.85 9.28
C LEU A 193 -15.12 5.13 8.23
N CYS A 194 -14.11 5.91 8.61
CA CYS A 194 -12.95 6.22 7.77
C CYS A 194 -11.68 5.64 8.39
N TYR A 195 -10.89 4.97 7.58
CA TYR A 195 -9.55 4.53 7.94
C TYR A 195 -8.49 5.26 7.10
N ALA A 196 -7.31 5.45 7.69
CA ALA A 196 -6.13 5.91 6.98
C ALA A 196 -4.90 5.08 7.36
N ILE A 197 -3.94 5.02 6.43
CA ILE A 197 -2.80 4.12 6.55
C ILE A 197 -1.73 4.58 7.54
N CYS A 198 -1.71 5.85 7.94
CA CYS A 198 -0.79 6.37 8.95
C CYS A 198 -1.48 7.41 9.85
N GLN A 199 -0.96 7.60 11.06
CA GLN A 199 -1.55 8.52 12.03
C GLN A 199 -1.57 9.96 11.52
N ARG A 200 -0.49 10.42 10.88
CA ARG A 200 -0.43 11.76 10.28
C ARG A 200 -1.52 11.99 9.23
N MET A 201 -1.84 10.96 8.42
CA MET A 201 -2.97 11.04 7.48
C MET A 201 -4.32 11.07 8.21
N CYS A 202 -4.46 10.33 9.32
CA CYS A 202 -5.66 10.40 10.14
C CYS A 202 -5.91 11.83 10.64
N ASP A 203 -4.87 12.48 11.16
CA ASP A 203 -4.97 13.82 11.74
C ASP A 203 -5.24 14.88 10.65
N GLU A 204 -4.45 14.90 9.59
CA GLU A 204 -4.62 15.86 8.49
C GLU A 204 -5.97 15.69 7.76
N TYR A 205 -6.40 14.46 7.52
CA TYR A 205 -7.67 14.21 6.81
C TYR A 205 -8.89 14.44 7.70
N LYS A 206 -8.76 14.28 9.03
CA LYS A 206 -9.77 14.72 9.98
C LYS A 206 -10.07 16.21 9.81
N ASP A 207 -9.03 17.04 9.78
CA ASP A 207 -9.17 18.48 9.62
C ASP A 207 -9.66 18.85 8.21
N LEU A 208 -9.13 18.19 7.19
CA LEU A 208 -9.44 18.45 5.78
C LEU A 208 -10.88 18.07 5.39
N TYR A 209 -11.38 16.94 5.89
CA TYR A 209 -12.67 16.40 5.50
C TYR A 209 -13.77 16.57 6.56
N GLY A 210 -13.40 17.00 7.79
CA GLY A 210 -14.34 17.18 8.90
C GLY A 210 -14.90 15.85 9.44
N ARG A 211 -14.13 14.75 9.35
CA ARG A 211 -14.52 13.42 9.79
C ARG A 211 -13.37 12.73 10.53
N PRO A 212 -13.66 12.01 11.64
CA PRO A 212 -12.62 11.23 12.32
C PRO A 212 -12.13 10.08 11.43
N PHE A 213 -10.82 9.86 11.46
CA PHE A 213 -10.16 8.73 10.82
C PHE A 213 -9.53 7.82 11.88
N ARG A 214 -9.55 6.52 11.65
CA ARG A 214 -8.87 5.52 12.47
C ARG A 214 -7.66 4.96 11.73
N LEU A 215 -6.61 4.68 12.46
CA LEU A 215 -5.41 4.07 11.91
C LEU A 215 -5.67 2.61 11.53
N LEU A 216 -5.25 2.23 10.32
CA LEU A 216 -5.32 0.86 9.83
C LEU A 216 -4.09 0.51 9.01
N HIS A 217 -3.22 -0.34 9.55
CA HIS A 217 -2.12 -0.97 8.83
C HIS A 217 -2.51 -2.35 8.33
N LYS A 218 -1.72 -2.90 7.42
CA LYS A 218 -1.76 -4.35 7.13
C LYS A 218 -1.26 -5.13 8.34
N GLY A 219 -1.87 -6.28 8.56
CA GLY A 219 -1.36 -7.25 9.53
C GLY A 219 -0.24 -8.12 8.94
N CYS A 220 0.54 -8.72 9.81
CA CYS A 220 1.55 -9.70 9.42
C CYS A 220 1.70 -10.79 10.49
N ASP A 221 2.21 -11.95 10.06
CA ASP A 221 2.60 -13.03 10.97
C ASP A 221 3.94 -12.67 11.61
N ILE A 222 3.97 -12.58 12.93
CA ILE A 222 5.17 -12.12 13.64
C ILE A 222 6.08 -13.31 13.94
N SER A 223 7.32 -13.25 13.43
CA SER A 223 8.37 -14.21 13.74
C SER A 223 8.81 -14.08 15.20
N GLN A 224 9.49 -15.11 15.73
CA GLN A 224 10.12 -14.96 17.04
C GLN A 224 11.28 -13.96 16.97
N PRO A 225 11.55 -13.20 18.03
CA PRO A 225 12.64 -12.25 18.04
C PRO A 225 13.97 -12.98 17.98
N LYS A 226 14.95 -12.35 17.35
CA LYS A 226 16.32 -12.88 17.24
C LYS A 226 16.97 -12.99 18.62
N THR A 227 17.73 -14.06 18.83
CA THR A 227 18.41 -14.38 20.12
C THR A 227 19.92 -14.37 20.00
N THR A 228 20.46 -14.32 18.79
CA THR A 228 21.92 -14.33 18.50
C THR A 228 22.22 -13.27 17.45
N VAL A 229 23.45 -12.78 17.44
CA VAL A 229 23.96 -11.85 16.43
C VAL A 229 24.97 -12.55 15.54
N ASN A 230 24.88 -12.33 14.23
CA ASN A 230 25.82 -12.90 13.26
C ASN A 230 27.20 -12.23 13.37
N SER A 231 28.22 -12.95 12.93
CA SER A 231 29.56 -12.40 12.69
C SER A 231 29.96 -12.72 11.24
N PRO A 232 30.04 -11.72 10.35
CA PRO A 232 29.75 -10.27 10.53
C PRO A 232 28.26 -9.97 10.80
N ILE A 233 27.98 -8.82 11.43
CA ILE A 233 26.63 -8.31 11.62
C ILE A 233 25.99 -8.05 10.26
N LYS A 234 24.75 -8.57 10.05
CA LYS A 234 24.05 -8.51 8.77
C LYS A 234 22.97 -7.42 8.78
N PHE A 235 23.17 -6.40 7.94
CA PHE A 235 22.15 -5.41 7.59
C PHE A 235 21.46 -5.83 6.29
N VAL A 236 20.12 -5.75 6.23
CA VAL A 236 19.36 -6.12 5.05
C VAL A 236 18.36 -5.02 4.68
N TYR A 237 18.39 -4.61 3.42
CA TYR A 237 17.35 -3.82 2.79
C TYR A 237 16.69 -4.64 1.67
N ALA A 238 15.35 -4.68 1.65
CA ALA A 238 14.59 -5.29 0.57
C ALA A 238 13.55 -4.30 0.03
N GLY A 239 13.69 -3.88 -1.23
CA GLY A 239 12.73 -2.98 -1.85
C GLY A 239 13.23 -2.23 -3.06
N ASN A 240 12.39 -1.31 -3.60
CA ASN A 240 12.80 -0.45 -4.71
C ASN A 240 13.78 0.64 -4.24
N LEU A 241 14.58 1.12 -5.19
CA LEU A 241 15.57 2.19 -5.00
C LEU A 241 15.04 3.56 -5.47
N PHE A 242 13.74 3.68 -5.80
CA PHE A 242 13.14 4.93 -6.21
C PHE A 242 13.18 5.99 -5.10
N TYR A 243 12.93 7.23 -5.49
CA TYR A 243 12.89 8.38 -4.58
C TYR A 243 14.24 8.65 -3.87
N HIS A 244 15.36 8.41 -4.55
CA HIS A 244 16.73 8.59 -4.03
C HIS A 244 17.05 7.75 -2.79
N ARG A 245 16.42 6.58 -2.62
CA ARG A 245 16.76 5.63 -1.56
C ARG A 245 18.13 4.99 -1.77
N ASP A 246 18.56 4.85 -3.01
CA ASP A 246 19.91 4.45 -3.41
C ASP A 246 20.98 5.33 -2.77
N MET A 247 20.79 6.64 -2.73
CA MET A 247 21.73 7.58 -2.10
C MET A 247 21.87 7.34 -0.58
N ILE A 248 20.76 7.04 0.09
CA ILE A 248 20.75 6.74 1.54
C ILE A 248 21.46 5.42 1.82
N LEU A 249 21.20 4.40 1.01
CA LEU A 249 21.86 3.10 1.12
C LEU A 249 23.34 3.20 0.80
N GLY A 250 23.74 4.04 -0.16
CA GLY A 250 25.15 4.33 -0.45
C GLY A 250 25.85 5.04 0.71
N ALA A 251 25.18 5.98 1.38
CA ALA A 251 25.70 6.62 2.58
C ALA A 251 25.88 5.61 3.72
N LEU A 252 24.90 4.71 3.92
CA LEU A 252 25.01 3.62 4.90
C LEU A 252 26.13 2.66 4.57
N ALA A 253 26.31 2.25 3.30
CA ALA A 253 27.39 1.38 2.87
C ALA A 253 28.77 1.98 3.19
N LYS A 254 28.96 3.27 2.89
CA LYS A 254 30.21 4.02 3.23
C LYS A 254 30.41 4.11 4.75
N ALA A 255 29.37 4.29 5.53
CA ALA A 255 29.46 4.35 6.98
C ALA A 255 29.87 2.99 7.57
N ILE A 256 29.31 1.89 7.07
CA ILE A 256 29.71 0.51 7.44
C ILE A 256 31.16 0.25 7.05
N ASP A 257 31.58 0.65 5.84
CA ASP A 257 32.95 0.48 5.36
C ASP A 257 33.98 1.19 6.27
N LYS A 258 33.64 2.43 6.65
CA LYS A 258 34.46 3.20 7.60
C LYS A 258 34.58 2.51 8.97
N VAL A 259 33.51 1.93 9.49
CA VAL A 259 33.52 1.22 10.79
C VAL A 259 34.20 -0.14 10.66
N ASN A 260 34.11 -0.82 9.54
CA ASN A 260 34.82 -2.04 9.24
C ASN A 260 36.35 -1.81 9.30
N ASN A 261 36.82 -0.68 8.77
CA ASN A 261 38.24 -0.30 8.79
C ASN A 261 39.20 -1.41 8.34
N GLY A 262 38.81 -2.13 7.26
CA GLY A 262 39.58 -3.27 6.73
C GLY A 262 39.20 -4.66 7.29
N ASP A 263 38.53 -4.73 8.45
CA ASP A 263 37.96 -5.96 9.00
C ASP A 263 36.50 -6.08 8.57
N GLN A 264 36.02 -7.29 8.29
CA GLN A 264 34.63 -7.52 7.95
C GLN A 264 33.76 -7.70 9.21
N LYS A 265 33.49 -6.61 9.95
CA LYS A 265 32.67 -6.63 11.17
C LYS A 265 31.17 -6.60 10.89
N ALA A 266 30.76 -5.92 9.80
CA ALA A 266 29.40 -5.85 9.34
C ALA A 266 29.32 -5.87 7.82
N ARG A 267 28.16 -6.26 7.30
CA ARG A 267 27.85 -6.22 5.86
C ARG A 267 26.43 -5.75 5.61
N LEU A 268 26.24 -5.15 4.44
CA LEU A 268 24.94 -4.70 3.94
C LEU A 268 24.54 -5.47 2.68
N ASP A 269 23.45 -6.21 2.76
CA ASP A 269 22.84 -6.88 1.61
C ASP A 269 21.60 -6.09 1.15
N ILE A 270 21.56 -5.67 -0.10
CA ILE A 270 20.50 -4.85 -0.70
C ILE A 270 19.80 -5.67 -1.77
N TYR A 271 18.50 -5.97 -1.60
CA TYR A 271 17.70 -6.73 -2.56
C TYR A 271 16.73 -5.79 -3.29
N SER A 272 16.90 -5.64 -4.62
CA SER A 272 16.07 -4.74 -5.43
C SER A 272 15.87 -5.24 -6.86
N GLY A 273 14.65 -5.05 -7.37
CA GLY A 273 14.36 -5.21 -8.81
C GLY A 273 14.49 -3.90 -9.60
N THR A 274 15.02 -2.84 -8.99
CA THR A 274 15.23 -1.55 -9.67
C THR A 274 16.50 -1.61 -10.51
N SER A 275 16.38 -1.39 -11.82
CA SER A 275 17.56 -1.23 -12.67
C SER A 275 18.31 0.04 -12.29
N VAL A 276 19.63 -0.07 -12.12
CA VAL A 276 20.53 1.03 -11.77
C VAL A 276 21.62 1.18 -12.84
N ASN A 277 22.22 2.38 -12.92
CA ASN A 277 23.38 2.63 -13.76
C ASN A 277 24.68 2.20 -13.03
N ASP A 278 25.82 2.22 -13.76
CA ASP A 278 27.10 1.78 -13.22
C ASP A 278 27.59 2.63 -12.03
N GLU A 279 27.24 3.91 -11.98
CA GLU A 279 27.58 4.80 -10.87
C GLU A 279 26.89 4.38 -9.59
N VAL A 280 25.58 4.16 -9.64
CA VAL A 280 24.80 3.68 -8.50
C VAL A 280 25.21 2.27 -8.12
N LEU A 281 25.46 1.39 -9.11
CA LEU A 281 25.96 0.03 -8.85
C LEU A 281 27.28 0.05 -8.07
N SER A 282 28.23 0.91 -8.47
CA SER A 282 29.53 1.06 -7.79
C SER A 282 29.37 1.60 -6.37
N MET A 283 28.43 2.54 -6.17
CA MET A 283 28.13 3.13 -4.88
C MET A 283 27.52 2.11 -3.89
N LEU A 284 26.71 1.18 -4.39
CA LEU A 284 26.04 0.17 -3.56
C LEU A 284 26.84 -1.13 -3.38
N ASN A 285 27.87 -1.37 -4.21
CA ASN A 285 28.74 -2.55 -4.14
C ASN A 285 30.15 -2.16 -3.66
N ILE A 286 30.33 -2.12 -2.34
CA ILE A 286 31.66 -1.93 -1.72
C ILE A 286 32.21 -3.28 -1.34
N LYS A 287 33.37 -3.67 -1.90
CA LYS A 287 33.99 -4.98 -1.68
C LYS A 287 34.15 -5.28 -0.19
N GLY A 288 33.61 -6.41 0.26
CA GLY A 288 33.69 -6.85 1.65
C GLY A 288 32.68 -6.17 2.58
N THR A 289 31.95 -5.13 2.12
CA THR A 289 31.03 -4.32 2.95
C THR A 289 29.60 -4.39 2.48
N SER A 290 29.32 -4.16 1.19
CA SER A 290 27.93 -4.12 0.69
C SER A 290 27.77 -4.79 -0.67
N THR A 291 26.58 -5.33 -0.90
CA THR A 291 26.23 -6.00 -2.17
C THR A 291 24.79 -5.68 -2.57
N LEU A 292 24.63 -5.25 -3.83
CA LEU A 292 23.32 -5.15 -4.47
C LEU A 292 22.98 -6.50 -5.14
N HIS A 293 21.90 -7.10 -4.71
CA HIS A 293 21.34 -8.34 -5.25
C HIS A 293 20.11 -8.06 -6.09
N GLU A 294 19.80 -8.95 -7.01
CA GLU A 294 18.52 -8.95 -7.75
C GLU A 294 17.34 -9.20 -6.79
N ALA A 295 16.14 -8.82 -7.26
CA ALA A 295 14.92 -9.13 -6.53
C ALA A 295 14.76 -10.64 -6.32
N ARG A 296 14.25 -11.02 -5.17
CA ARG A 296 13.93 -12.39 -4.82
C ARG A 296 12.42 -12.52 -4.57
N PRO A 297 11.86 -13.73 -4.69
CA PRO A 297 10.50 -14.02 -4.28
C PRO A 297 10.24 -13.60 -2.82
N PHE A 298 9.00 -13.22 -2.53
CA PHE A 298 8.63 -12.67 -1.21
C PHE A 298 9.01 -13.59 -0.04
N GLU A 299 8.78 -14.89 -0.17
CA GLU A 299 9.10 -15.86 0.89
C GLU A 299 10.62 -16.01 1.13
N GLU A 300 11.44 -15.89 0.08
CA GLU A 300 12.89 -15.86 0.22
C GLU A 300 13.34 -14.59 0.95
N ILE A 301 12.80 -13.43 0.59
CA ILE A 301 13.08 -12.15 1.26
C ILE A 301 12.70 -12.21 2.75
N LYS A 302 11.57 -12.80 3.05
CA LYS A 302 11.09 -13.00 4.41
C LYS A 302 12.08 -13.83 5.25
N GLN A 303 12.62 -14.90 4.65
CA GLN A 303 13.67 -15.73 5.29
C GLN A 303 14.98 -14.96 5.44
N ILE A 304 15.44 -14.24 4.41
CA ILE A 304 16.65 -13.42 4.46
C ILE A 304 16.56 -12.36 5.57
N MET A 305 15.42 -11.67 5.68
CA MET A 305 15.20 -10.67 6.73
C MET A 305 15.20 -11.30 8.14
N ARG A 306 14.63 -12.49 8.28
CA ARG A 306 14.63 -13.24 9.54
C ARG A 306 16.04 -13.70 9.96
N GLU A 307 16.90 -14.03 9.00
CA GLU A 307 18.28 -14.44 9.23
C GLU A 307 19.24 -13.26 9.41
N SER A 308 18.82 -12.05 9.10
CA SER A 308 19.60 -10.83 9.31
C SER A 308 19.56 -10.37 10.77
N ASP A 309 20.44 -9.46 11.14
CA ASP A 309 20.46 -8.85 12.48
C ASP A 309 19.68 -7.56 12.51
N ILE A 310 19.79 -6.77 11.42
CA ILE A 310 19.20 -5.45 11.29
C ILE A 310 18.49 -5.35 9.94
N VAL A 311 17.20 -5.07 9.98
CA VAL A 311 16.36 -4.82 8.79
C VAL A 311 16.13 -3.33 8.63
N LEU A 312 16.16 -2.85 7.38
CA LEU A 312 16.24 -1.45 7.06
C LEU A 312 14.96 -0.91 6.43
N HIS A 313 14.52 0.25 6.92
CA HIS A 313 13.59 1.14 6.23
C HIS A 313 14.30 2.46 5.92
N VAL A 314 14.32 2.88 4.66
CA VAL A 314 15.00 4.12 4.27
C VAL A 314 14.11 5.04 3.45
N GLU A 315 14.21 6.35 3.71
CA GLU A 315 13.56 7.42 2.96
C GLU A 315 14.56 8.56 2.69
N SER A 316 14.36 9.25 1.59
CA SER A 316 15.28 10.29 1.14
C SER A 316 15.15 11.60 1.93
N PHE A 317 16.25 12.29 2.12
CA PHE A 317 16.31 13.67 2.64
C PHE A 317 16.11 14.74 1.54
N ASP A 318 15.97 14.35 0.28
CA ASP A 318 15.69 15.27 -0.82
C ASP A 318 14.28 15.85 -0.68
N LYS A 319 14.18 17.18 -0.69
CA LYS A 319 12.92 17.92 -0.44
C LYS A 319 11.79 17.57 -1.42
N GLU A 320 12.12 17.29 -2.68
CA GLU A 320 11.10 16.94 -3.68
C GLU A 320 10.61 15.51 -3.51
N GLN A 321 11.51 14.59 -3.15
CA GLN A 321 11.11 13.20 -2.86
C GLN A 321 10.30 13.13 -1.54
N MET A 322 10.71 13.88 -0.51
CA MET A 322 9.94 13.99 0.74
C MET A 322 8.49 14.42 0.50
N LYS A 323 8.25 15.44 -0.34
CA LYS A 323 6.89 15.87 -0.70
C LYS A 323 6.06 14.76 -1.33
N ARG A 324 6.68 13.88 -2.13
CA ARG A 324 6.01 12.78 -2.83
C ARG A 324 5.58 11.66 -1.89
N VAL A 325 6.38 11.41 -0.85
CA VAL A 325 6.16 10.30 0.09
C VAL A 325 5.68 10.76 1.47
N ARG A 326 5.36 12.03 1.63
CA ARG A 326 5.06 12.71 2.90
C ARG A 326 4.07 11.96 3.80
N LEU A 327 2.94 11.49 3.26
CA LEU A 327 1.93 10.69 3.95
C LEU A 327 1.92 9.22 3.51
N SER A 328 2.87 8.81 2.67
CA SER A 328 2.97 7.43 2.27
C SER A 328 3.45 6.58 3.44
N PHE A 329 2.77 5.46 3.65
CA PHE A 329 3.21 4.46 4.61
C PHE A 329 3.76 3.26 3.86
N SER A 330 5.03 2.98 4.07
CA SER A 330 5.67 1.85 3.42
C SER A 330 5.24 0.52 4.07
N THR A 331 4.67 -0.38 3.30
CA THR A 331 4.38 -1.75 3.78
C THR A 331 5.64 -2.48 4.25
N LYS A 332 6.83 -2.02 3.86
CA LYS A 332 8.12 -2.55 4.34
C LYS A 332 8.31 -2.42 5.85
N ILE A 333 7.67 -1.43 6.49
CA ILE A 333 7.71 -1.30 7.95
C ILE A 333 7.08 -2.54 8.60
N THR A 334 5.94 -3.00 8.09
CA THR A 334 5.33 -4.26 8.53
C THR A 334 6.20 -5.46 8.21
N ASP A 335 6.87 -5.48 7.04
CA ASP A 335 7.81 -6.54 6.67
C ASP A 335 9.04 -6.56 7.62
N CYS A 336 9.55 -5.38 8.01
CA CYS A 336 10.61 -5.28 9.01
C CYS A 336 10.14 -5.80 10.38
N MET A 337 8.97 -5.37 10.86
CA MET A 337 8.44 -5.80 12.15
C MET A 337 8.16 -7.30 12.22
N GLN A 338 7.70 -7.92 11.12
CA GLN A 338 7.43 -9.36 11.08
C GLN A 338 8.70 -10.23 11.15
N SER A 339 9.87 -9.69 10.77
CA SER A 339 11.09 -10.47 10.64
C SER A 339 11.62 -11.05 11.97
N GLY A 340 11.35 -10.37 13.07
CA GLY A 340 11.93 -10.68 14.38
C GLY A 340 13.36 -10.14 14.57
N SER A 341 13.91 -9.45 13.57
CA SER A 341 15.22 -8.78 13.63
C SER A 341 15.06 -7.35 14.17
N MET A 342 16.16 -6.71 14.58
CA MET A 342 16.15 -5.31 14.97
C MET A 342 15.82 -4.44 13.76
N MET A 343 14.97 -3.43 13.94
CA MET A 343 14.64 -2.47 12.91
C MET A 343 15.49 -1.21 13.02
N MET A 344 16.03 -0.74 11.89
CA MET A 344 16.64 0.58 11.76
C MET A 344 15.95 1.35 10.65
N ALA A 345 15.56 2.59 10.92
CA ALA A 345 14.97 3.49 9.95
C ALA A 345 15.92 4.68 9.71
N ILE A 346 16.12 5.07 8.44
CA ILE A 346 16.97 6.20 8.07
C ILE A 346 16.17 7.14 7.20
N GLY A 347 16.00 8.38 7.63
CA GLY A 347 15.24 9.38 6.88
C GLY A 347 14.73 10.53 7.74
N PRO A 348 14.10 11.52 7.13
CA PRO A 348 13.62 12.72 7.83
C PRO A 348 12.28 12.47 8.55
N ASP A 349 12.13 13.02 9.75
CA ASP A 349 10.89 12.97 10.57
C ASP A 349 9.66 13.53 9.83
N ALA A 350 9.89 14.39 8.84
CA ALA A 350 8.81 14.97 8.04
C ALA A 350 8.05 13.93 7.18
N VAL A 351 8.58 12.71 7.04
CA VAL A 351 7.95 11.61 6.30
C VAL A 351 7.21 10.69 7.29
N ALA A 352 5.93 10.43 7.04
CA ALA A 352 5.07 9.68 7.96
C ALA A 352 5.58 8.27 8.30
N SER A 353 6.30 7.60 7.40
CA SER A 353 6.87 6.29 7.67
C SER A 353 8.05 6.34 8.64
N ILE A 354 8.86 7.39 8.62
CA ILE A 354 9.96 7.61 9.58
C ILE A 354 9.41 8.03 10.94
N ASP A 355 8.46 8.95 10.96
CA ASP A 355 7.73 9.37 12.15
C ASP A 355 7.08 8.17 12.88
N TYR A 356 6.43 7.26 12.13
CA TYR A 356 5.92 6.03 12.71
C TYR A 356 7.03 5.12 13.24
N ALA A 357 8.13 4.97 12.51
CA ALA A 357 9.28 4.18 12.96
C ALA A 357 9.84 4.69 14.30
N SER A 358 9.81 6.02 14.52
CA SER A 358 10.22 6.64 15.80
C SER A 358 9.31 6.25 16.97
N SER A 359 8.06 5.87 16.70
CA SER A 359 7.13 5.38 17.73
C SER A 359 7.28 3.89 18.07
N ILE A 360 8.09 3.14 17.31
CA ILE A 360 8.30 1.71 17.52
C ILE A 360 9.41 1.49 18.57
N PRO A 361 9.11 0.96 19.76
CA PRO A 361 10.13 0.65 20.75
C PRO A 361 11.18 -0.34 20.20
N GLY A 362 12.46 -0.01 20.32
CA GLY A 362 13.56 -0.80 19.80
C GLY A 362 13.92 -0.54 18.33
N CYS A 363 13.18 0.30 17.61
CA CYS A 363 13.62 0.81 16.33
C CYS A 363 14.66 1.92 16.54
N ILE A 364 15.81 1.82 15.89
CA ILE A 364 16.77 2.93 15.84
C ILE A 364 16.43 3.80 14.64
N VAL A 365 16.22 5.10 14.88
CA VAL A 365 15.93 6.06 13.82
C VAL A 365 17.09 7.02 13.66
N VAL A 366 17.60 7.15 12.42
CA VAL A 366 18.69 8.04 12.07
C VAL A 366 18.14 9.16 11.19
N ASN A 367 18.00 10.35 11.76
CA ASN A 367 17.44 11.52 11.09
C ASN A 367 18.51 12.45 10.50
N ASN A 368 19.78 12.14 10.70
CA ASN A 368 20.91 12.83 10.09
C ASN A 368 21.95 11.80 9.65
N LEU A 369 22.37 11.88 8.37
CA LEU A 369 23.36 10.94 7.81
C LEU A 369 24.74 11.02 8.50
N ASP A 370 25.09 12.15 9.11
CA ASP A 370 26.35 12.32 9.85
C ASP A 370 26.42 11.42 11.09
N ASP A 371 25.27 10.99 11.62
CA ASP A 371 25.19 10.13 12.81
C ASP A 371 25.36 8.64 12.48
N LEU A 372 25.35 8.26 11.19
CA LEU A 372 25.41 6.85 10.76
C LEU A 372 26.64 6.11 11.32
N VAL A 373 27.83 6.71 11.21
CA VAL A 373 29.08 6.07 11.66
C VAL A 373 29.03 5.80 13.15
N ASN A 374 28.61 6.79 13.95
CA ASN A 374 28.54 6.65 15.41
C ASN A 374 27.46 5.63 15.82
N THR A 375 26.31 5.65 15.12
CA THR A 375 25.22 4.69 15.37
C THR A 375 25.67 3.25 15.09
N ILE A 376 26.34 3.01 13.95
CA ILE A 376 26.84 1.68 13.58
C ILE A 376 27.94 1.24 14.55
N GLN A 377 28.89 2.12 14.90
CA GLN A 377 29.94 1.82 15.86
C GLN A 377 29.36 1.40 17.22
N GLY A 378 28.37 2.15 17.73
CA GLY A 378 27.72 1.81 18.99
C GLY A 378 27.03 0.43 19.00
N LEU A 379 26.45 0.01 17.85
CA LEU A 379 25.86 -1.33 17.70
C LEU A 379 26.93 -2.44 17.65
N MET A 380 28.14 -2.15 17.16
CA MET A 380 29.22 -3.09 17.13
C MET A 380 29.92 -3.23 18.51
N ASP A 381 30.02 -2.11 19.22
CA ASP A 381 30.63 -2.11 20.55
C ASP A 381 29.75 -2.82 21.59
N CYS A 382 28.40 -2.80 21.37
CA CYS A 382 27.43 -3.44 22.25
C CYS A 382 26.36 -4.18 21.43
N ASN A 383 26.72 -5.35 20.90
CA ASN A 383 25.81 -6.12 20.03
C ASN A 383 24.59 -6.72 20.78
N THR A 384 24.61 -6.78 22.10
CA THR A 384 23.43 -7.15 22.91
C THR A 384 22.27 -6.18 22.71
N THR A 385 22.56 -4.92 22.39
CA THR A 385 21.56 -3.90 22.04
C THR A 385 20.70 -4.33 20.83
N ILE A 386 21.28 -5.07 19.88
CA ILE A 386 20.56 -5.59 18.71
C ILE A 386 19.46 -6.56 19.16
N ILE A 387 19.79 -7.48 20.06
CA ILE A 387 18.84 -8.48 20.57
C ILE A 387 17.75 -7.81 21.42
N GLU A 388 18.14 -6.92 22.34
CA GLU A 388 17.19 -6.20 23.19
C GLU A 388 16.19 -5.39 22.37
N ASN A 389 16.67 -4.71 21.34
CA ASN A 389 15.83 -3.91 20.47
C ASN A 389 14.93 -4.78 19.56
N ALA A 390 15.43 -5.92 19.08
CA ALA A 390 14.61 -6.89 18.36
C ALA A 390 13.45 -7.40 19.23
N VAL A 391 13.69 -7.69 20.53
CA VAL A 391 12.64 -8.10 21.47
C VAL A 391 11.59 -6.99 21.69
N LYS A 392 12.03 -5.72 21.85
CA LYS A 392 11.13 -4.58 22.05
C LYS A 392 10.25 -4.36 20.80
N THR A 393 10.87 -4.35 19.60
CA THR A 393 10.14 -4.23 18.32
C THR A 393 9.16 -5.38 18.13
N ASN A 394 9.55 -6.60 18.44
CA ASN A 394 8.71 -7.79 18.32
C ASN A 394 7.47 -7.72 19.23
N LYS A 395 7.65 -7.30 20.49
CA LYS A 395 6.54 -7.10 21.41
C LYS A 395 5.54 -6.07 20.87
N PHE A 396 6.03 -4.92 20.43
CA PHE A 396 5.21 -3.88 19.82
C PHE A 396 4.45 -4.40 18.57
N ALA A 397 5.14 -5.16 17.72
CA ALA A 397 4.56 -5.74 16.51
C ALA A 397 3.40 -6.71 16.85
N LYS A 398 3.57 -7.59 17.85
CA LYS A 398 2.51 -8.49 18.33
C LYS A 398 1.28 -7.74 18.82
N GLU A 399 1.46 -6.62 19.49
CA GLU A 399 0.35 -5.82 20.05
C GLU A 399 -0.38 -4.98 18.98
N ASN A 400 0.31 -4.58 17.89
CA ASN A 400 -0.22 -3.55 16.97
C ASN A 400 -0.51 -4.05 15.54
N VAL A 401 0.22 -5.06 15.05
CA VAL A 401 0.14 -5.49 13.64
C VAL A 401 0.02 -7.01 13.45
N GLU A 402 -0.20 -7.77 14.51
CA GLU A 402 -0.44 -9.23 14.41
C GLU A 402 -1.73 -9.47 13.60
N LEU A 403 -1.63 -10.36 12.59
CA LEU A 403 -2.63 -10.52 11.55
C LEU A 403 -4.00 -10.96 12.07
N ASN A 404 -4.04 -11.95 12.96
CA ASN A 404 -5.32 -12.47 13.47
C ASN A 404 -6.00 -11.47 14.42
N GLN A 405 -5.23 -10.76 15.23
CA GLN A 405 -5.79 -9.70 16.09
C GLN A 405 -6.35 -8.55 15.26
N LEU A 406 -5.64 -8.15 14.19
CA LEU A 406 -6.13 -7.15 13.26
C LEU A 406 -7.45 -7.58 12.62
N ARG A 407 -7.52 -8.78 12.07
CA ARG A 407 -8.73 -9.33 11.43
C ARG A 407 -9.92 -9.39 12.41
N ASN A 408 -9.68 -9.85 13.63
CA ASN A 408 -10.70 -9.90 14.68
C ASN A 408 -11.19 -8.50 15.07
N ARG A 409 -10.29 -7.55 15.22
CA ARG A 409 -10.62 -6.14 15.49
C ARG A 409 -11.47 -5.55 14.37
N LEU A 410 -11.06 -5.67 13.11
CA LEU A 410 -11.81 -5.18 11.97
C LEU A 410 -13.21 -5.81 11.90
N LYS A 411 -13.30 -7.11 12.10
CA LYS A 411 -14.58 -7.81 12.10
C LYS A 411 -15.53 -7.32 13.21
N SER A 412 -14.99 -7.05 14.40
CA SER A 412 -15.75 -6.49 15.51
C SER A 412 -16.20 -5.05 15.22
N GLU A 413 -15.31 -4.23 14.66
CA GLU A 413 -15.64 -2.84 14.27
C GLU A 413 -16.71 -2.80 13.17
N PHE A 414 -16.66 -3.70 12.19
CA PHE A 414 -17.66 -3.79 11.13
C PHE A 414 -19.03 -4.23 11.68
N LYS A 415 -19.05 -5.24 12.57
CA LYS A 415 -20.28 -5.69 13.23
C LYS A 415 -20.90 -4.61 14.11
N ALA A 416 -20.09 -3.79 14.77
CA ALA A 416 -20.59 -2.70 15.63
C ALA A 416 -21.23 -1.55 14.85
N LEU A 417 -21.09 -1.50 13.53
CA LEU A 417 -21.77 -0.51 12.66
C LEU A 417 -23.18 -0.95 12.26
N LEU A 418 -23.48 -2.25 12.30
CA LEU A 418 -24.76 -2.83 11.91
C LEU A 418 -25.78 -2.82 13.04
#